data_9fae43b3ea984f874e30ba46c0127f34
#
_entry.id   9fae43b3ea984f874e30ba46c0127f34
#
_cell.length_a   1.000
_cell.length_b   1.000
_cell.length_c   1.000
_cell.angle_alpha   90.00
_cell.angle_beta   90.00
_cell.angle_gamma   90.00
#
_symmetry.space_group_name_H-M   'P 1'
#
loop_
_entity.id
_entity.type
_entity.pdbx_description
1 polymer ?
#
loop_
_entity_poly.entity_id
_entity_poly.type
_entity_poly.pdbx_seq_one_letter_code
_entity_poly.pdbx_strand_id
1 'polypeptide(L)'
;SVEALDYILKPVNYPAFLLKMKRVVDRCERKKERWLLLNTNSGEVHLREYELRYVEIFDHHIRYHTQQGHYDAYGTLKSVEQSLPEQFFFRCNNQCIVNLRYVAKISGFSVVVDGREFTISRMRKKAFLAQLHRFADLSWEDTP
;
A
#
# COMPACT_ATOMS: atom_id res chain seq x y z
N SER A 1 -20.80 16.77 -20.59
CA SER A 1 -20.39 16.56 -20.63
C SER A 1 -20.29 16.76 -20.57
N VAL A 2 -20.43 16.70 -20.39
CA VAL A 2 -19.92 16.58 -20.32
C VAL A 2 -19.71 16.46 -20.31
N GLU A 3 -19.86 16.11 -20.56
CA GLU A 3 -19.45 15.72 -20.47
C GLU A 3 -18.88 15.33 -20.52
N ALA A 4 -18.94 15.23 -21.01
CA ALA A 4 -18.24 14.66 -20.77
C ALA A 4 -18.02 14.52 -20.12
N LEU A 5 -18.53 14.56 -19.67
CA LEU A 5 -18.46 14.26 -18.85
C LEU A 5 -19.14 13.96 -18.69
N ASP A 6 -19.49 13.58 -19.04
CA ASP A 6 -19.92 13.21 -18.87
C ASP A 6 -20.21 12.67 -19.15
N TYR A 7 -20.52 11.98 -19.34
CA TYR A 7 -20.41 11.29 -19.20
C TYR A 7 -20.90 10.78 -18.99
N ILE A 8 -21.28 10.54 -18.89
CA ILE A 8 -21.70 10.07 -18.47
C ILE A 8 -22.47 10.26 -18.06
N LEU A 9 -23.28 10.42 -18.12
CA LEU A 9 -23.91 10.62 -17.66
C LEU A 9 -24.67 10.60 -17.44
N LYS A 10 -25.30 10.21 -17.52
CA LYS A 10 -25.99 10.31 -17.10
C LYS A 10 -26.57 10.36 -16.41
N PRO A 11 -27.16 9.96 -16.50
CA PRO A 11 -28.03 10.49 -15.80
C PRO A 11 -28.05 10.32 -14.58
N VAL A 12 -28.38 10.11 -14.46
CA VAL A 12 -28.06 9.89 -13.39
C VAL A 12 -28.16 10.90 -12.35
N ASN A 13 -28.02 10.63 -11.16
CA ASN A 13 -27.87 11.48 -10.02
C ASN A 13 -26.60 12.30 -10.22
N TYR A 14 -26.75 13.44 -10.79
CA TYR A 14 -25.58 14.21 -11.18
C TYR A 14 -24.74 14.68 -10.01
N PRO A 15 -25.32 15.17 -8.88
CA PRO A 15 -24.50 15.54 -7.73
C PRO A 15 -23.67 14.39 -7.19
N ALA A 16 -24.24 13.19 -7.17
CA ALA A 16 -23.49 12.03 -6.70
C ALA A 16 -22.35 11.71 -7.66
N PHE A 17 -22.59 11.87 -8.95
CA PHE A 17 -21.57 11.63 -9.94
C PHE A 17 -20.40 12.61 -9.75
N LEU A 18 -20.71 13.87 -9.57
CA LEU A 18 -19.67 14.88 -9.37
C LEU A 18 -18.86 14.60 -8.13
N LEU A 19 -19.52 14.20 -7.06
CA LEU A 19 -18.84 13.89 -5.82
C LEU A 19 -17.89 12.72 -6.01
N LYS A 20 -18.32 11.72 -6.75
CA LYS A 20 -17.48 10.57 -7.02
C LYS A 20 -16.28 10.95 -7.86
N MET A 21 -16.46 11.78 -8.86
CA MET A 21 -15.38 12.26 -9.70
C MET A 21 -14.38 13.05 -8.89
N LYS A 22 -14.85 13.92 -8.02
CA LYS A 22 -13.97 14.69 -7.17
C LYS A 22 -13.12 13.77 -6.29
N ARG A 23 -13.73 12.73 -5.75
CA ARG A 23 -13.01 11.79 -4.91
C ARG A 23 -11.91 11.07 -5.69
N VAL A 24 -12.19 10.70 -6.92
CA VAL A 24 -11.21 10.05 -7.78
C VAL A 24 -10.04 11.00 -8.06
N VAL A 25 -10.33 12.25 -8.35
CA VAL A 25 -9.30 13.25 -8.62
C VAL A 25 -8.44 13.45 -7.37
N ASP A 26 -9.07 13.60 -6.20
CA ASP A 26 -8.33 13.77 -4.96
C ASP A 26 -7.40 12.60 -4.72
N ARG A 27 -7.87 11.39 -5.03
CA ARG A 27 -7.07 10.22 -4.85
C ARG A 27 -5.89 10.20 -5.79
N CYS A 28 -6.07 10.57 -7.04
CA CYS A 28 -4.99 10.63 -7.99
C CYS A 28 -3.93 11.63 -7.54
N GLU A 29 -4.37 12.77 -7.02
CA GLU A 29 -3.44 13.77 -6.53
C GLU A 29 -2.70 13.28 -5.30
N ARG A 30 -3.41 12.59 -4.40
CA ARG A 30 -2.75 12.02 -3.23
C ARG A 30 -1.74 10.97 -3.64
N LYS A 31 -2.03 10.18 -4.68
CA LYS A 31 -1.04 9.23 -5.19
C LYS A 31 0.20 9.93 -5.70
N LYS A 32 0.02 11.05 -6.40
CA LYS A 32 1.16 11.82 -6.86
C LYS A 32 1.99 12.33 -5.71
N GLU A 33 1.33 12.68 -4.60
CA GLU A 33 1.99 13.20 -3.41
C GLU A 33 2.55 12.11 -2.53
N ARG A 34 2.23 10.85 -2.82
CA ARG A 34 2.66 9.73 -1.99
C ARG A 34 3.94 9.14 -2.52
N TRP A 35 4.92 9.96 -2.63
CA TRP A 35 6.25 9.50 -2.93
C TRP A 35 6.89 9.02 -1.65
N LEU A 36 7.56 7.90 -1.75
CA LEU A 36 8.37 7.37 -0.65
C LEU A 36 9.81 7.72 -0.93
N LEU A 37 10.47 8.18 0.11
CA LEU A 37 11.88 8.49 0.03
C LEU A 37 12.62 7.45 0.83
N LEU A 38 13.39 6.61 0.16
CA LEU A 38 14.13 5.55 0.81
C LEU A 38 15.61 5.89 0.80
N ASN A 39 16.22 5.88 1.99
CA ASN A 39 17.66 6.04 2.10
C ASN A 39 18.28 4.66 2.02
N THR A 40 18.90 4.35 0.90
CA THR A 40 19.45 3.02 0.65
C THR A 40 20.96 3.09 0.49
N ASN A 41 21.59 1.94 0.46
CA ASN A 41 23.04 1.85 0.23
C ASN A 41 23.40 2.32 -1.17
N SER A 42 22.44 2.33 -2.09
CA SER A 42 22.65 2.81 -3.45
C SER A 42 22.31 4.30 -3.60
N GLY A 43 21.99 4.97 -2.49
CA GLY A 43 21.62 6.37 -2.51
C GLY A 43 20.16 6.56 -2.15
N GLU A 44 19.69 7.76 -2.39
CA GLU A 44 18.31 8.13 -2.10
C GLU A 44 17.42 7.69 -3.24
N VAL A 45 16.44 6.85 -2.94
CA VAL A 45 15.55 6.29 -3.96
C VAL A 45 14.15 6.85 -3.74
N HIS A 46 13.57 7.36 -4.80
CA HIS A 46 12.22 7.91 -4.78
C HIS A 46 11.28 6.95 -5.49
N LEU A 47 10.26 6.48 -4.78
CA LEU A 47 9.29 5.55 -5.32
C LEU A 47 7.90 6.05 -5.05
N ARG A 48 6.96 5.58 -5.85
CA ARG A 48 5.57 5.72 -5.48
C ARG A 48 5.19 4.59 -4.54
N GLU A 49 4.20 4.82 -3.70
CA GLU A 49 3.81 3.83 -2.71
C GLU A 49 3.54 2.46 -3.34
N TYR A 50 2.87 2.43 -4.49
CA TYR A 50 2.48 1.17 -5.12
C TYR A 50 3.66 0.43 -5.74
N GLU A 51 4.82 1.02 -5.83
CA GLU A 51 5.99 0.35 -6.35
C GLU A 51 6.72 -0.47 -5.29
N LEU A 52 6.47 -0.20 -4.02
CA LEU A 52 7.10 -0.93 -2.93
C LEU A 52 6.16 -2.07 -2.50
N ARG A 53 6.63 -3.29 -2.66
CA ARG A 53 5.80 -4.47 -2.42
C ARG A 53 5.87 -4.96 -0.99
N TYR A 54 7.07 -5.10 -0.48
CA TYR A 54 7.26 -5.47 0.92
C TYR A 54 8.68 -5.14 1.32
N VAL A 55 8.92 -5.12 2.63
CA VAL A 55 10.21 -4.83 3.23
C VAL A 55 10.53 -5.95 4.18
N GLU A 56 11.74 -6.44 4.15
CA GLU A 56 12.13 -7.52 5.05
C GLU A 56 13.53 -7.29 5.59
N ILE A 57 13.82 -7.97 6.70
CA ILE A 57 15.18 -8.05 7.21
C ILE A 57 15.84 -9.20 6.48
N PHE A 58 16.96 -8.94 5.84
CA PHE A 58 17.70 -9.95 5.11
C PHE A 58 19.18 -9.77 5.38
N ASP A 59 19.79 -10.78 5.96
CA ASP A 59 21.24 -10.77 6.23
C ASP A 59 21.66 -9.52 7.01
N HIS A 60 20.89 -9.18 8.06
CA HIS A 60 21.13 -8.03 8.95
C HIS A 60 20.92 -6.67 8.27
N HIS A 61 20.32 -6.68 7.09
CA HIS A 61 20.02 -5.46 6.34
C HIS A 61 18.52 -5.35 6.17
N ILE A 62 18.06 -4.13 5.89
CA ILE A 62 16.72 -3.91 5.44
C ILE A 62 16.73 -4.06 3.92
N ARG A 63 15.81 -4.86 3.40
CA ARG A 63 15.68 -5.03 1.96
C ARG A 63 14.31 -4.58 1.51
N TYR A 64 14.29 -3.56 0.66
CA TYR A 64 13.06 -3.04 0.08
C TYR A 64 12.82 -3.74 -1.26
N HIS A 65 11.72 -4.47 -1.37
CA HIS A 65 11.37 -5.16 -2.62
C HIS A 65 10.41 -4.33 -3.43
N THR A 66 10.84 -3.96 -4.63
CA THR A 66 10.07 -3.09 -5.52
C THR A 66 9.78 -3.80 -6.83
N GLN A 67 9.03 -3.12 -7.69
CA GLN A 67 8.72 -3.67 -9.00
C GLN A 67 9.97 -3.87 -9.86
N GLN A 68 10.99 -3.06 -9.65
CA GLN A 68 12.19 -3.11 -10.47
C GLN A 68 13.32 -3.90 -9.84
N GLY A 69 13.11 -4.45 -8.66
CA GLY A 69 14.14 -5.18 -7.97
C GLY A 69 14.16 -4.80 -6.51
N HIS A 70 15.32 -4.92 -5.87
CA HIS A 70 15.39 -4.60 -4.45
C HIS A 70 16.51 -3.61 -4.16
N TYR A 71 16.37 -2.93 -3.03
CA TYR A 71 17.37 -2.01 -2.51
C TYR A 71 17.66 -2.40 -1.06
N ASP A 72 18.91 -2.33 -0.67
CA ASP A 72 19.31 -2.65 0.70
C ASP A 72 19.67 -1.38 1.44
N ALA A 73 19.45 -1.40 2.75
CA ALA A 73 19.74 -0.27 3.60
C ALA A 73 20.07 -0.76 5.01
N TYR A 74 20.77 0.05 5.76
CA TYR A 74 21.00 -0.21 7.17
C TYR A 74 19.89 0.42 7.99
N GLY A 75 19.58 -0.17 9.12
CA GLY A 75 18.58 0.37 10.01
C GLY A 75 17.74 -0.72 10.63
N THR A 76 16.62 -0.33 11.20
CA THR A 76 15.70 -1.26 11.84
C THR A 76 14.36 -1.26 11.15
N LEU A 77 13.68 -2.39 11.24
CA LEU A 77 12.35 -2.49 10.66
C LEU A 77 11.37 -1.55 11.36
N LYS A 78 11.56 -1.32 12.64
CA LYS A 78 10.73 -0.37 13.39
C LYS A 78 10.84 1.03 12.81
N SER A 79 12.04 1.45 12.50
CA SER A 79 12.28 2.75 11.91
C SER A 79 11.62 2.86 10.54
N VAL A 80 11.69 1.80 9.74
CA VAL A 80 11.02 1.76 8.45
C VAL A 80 9.51 1.84 8.62
N GLU A 81 8.98 1.08 9.57
CA GLU A 81 7.55 1.07 9.82
C GLU A 81 7.03 2.48 10.11
N GLN A 82 7.80 3.24 10.88
CA GLN A 82 7.41 4.60 11.25
C GLN A 82 7.46 5.57 10.07
N SER A 83 8.24 5.25 9.05
CA SER A 83 8.40 6.13 7.90
C SER A 83 7.44 5.83 6.77
N LEU A 84 6.77 4.68 6.80
CA LEU A 84 5.86 4.29 5.72
C LEU A 84 4.41 4.67 6.07
N PRO A 85 3.59 4.96 5.06
CA PRO A 85 2.18 5.28 5.29
C PRO A 85 1.46 4.09 5.90
N GLU A 86 0.92 4.27 7.11
CA GLU A 86 0.33 3.14 7.83
C GLU A 86 -0.96 2.64 7.20
N GLN A 87 -1.63 3.42 6.37
CA GLN A 87 -2.83 2.94 5.72
C GLN A 87 -2.55 1.95 4.60
N PHE A 88 -1.30 1.84 4.15
CA PHE A 88 -0.93 0.92 3.06
C PHE A 88 0.02 -0.18 3.50
N PHE A 89 0.73 0.01 4.58
CA PHE A 89 1.77 -0.93 4.99
C PHE A 89 1.48 -1.45 6.38
N PHE A 90 1.70 -2.74 6.56
CA PHE A 90 1.49 -3.36 7.86
C PHE A 90 2.64 -4.30 8.19
N ARG A 91 3.15 -4.19 9.40
CA ARG A 91 4.22 -5.06 9.87
C ARG A 91 3.64 -6.38 10.32
N CYS A 92 3.94 -7.45 9.60
CA CYS A 92 3.37 -8.77 9.88
C CYS A 92 4.04 -9.43 11.07
N ASN A 93 5.33 -9.24 11.21
CA ASN A 93 6.10 -9.83 12.31
C ASN A 93 7.38 -9.01 12.46
N ASN A 94 8.34 -9.55 13.22
CA ASN A 94 9.57 -8.80 13.49
C ASN A 94 10.50 -8.72 12.28
N GLN A 95 10.16 -9.37 11.18
CA GLN A 95 11.08 -9.47 10.05
C GLN A 95 10.54 -8.89 8.75
N CYS A 96 9.26 -8.55 8.67
CA CYS A 96 8.73 -8.04 7.42
C CYS A 96 7.57 -7.08 7.59
N ILE A 97 7.47 -6.17 6.63
CA ILE A 97 6.35 -5.24 6.48
C ILE A 97 5.83 -5.46 5.07
N VAL A 98 4.52 -5.56 4.90
CA VAL A 98 3.93 -5.80 3.59
C VAL A 98 3.06 -4.64 3.16
N ASN A 99 2.99 -4.42 1.86
CA ASN A 99 2.06 -3.46 1.28
C ASN A 99 0.71 -4.17 1.13
N LEU A 100 -0.31 -3.65 1.80
CA LEU A 100 -1.63 -4.26 1.80
C LEU A 100 -2.22 -4.36 0.41
N ARG A 101 -1.79 -3.50 -0.48
CA ARG A 101 -2.24 -3.52 -1.87
C ARG A 101 -1.96 -4.85 -2.56
N TYR A 102 -0.91 -5.53 -2.15
CA TYR A 102 -0.47 -6.76 -2.81
C TYR A 102 -0.80 -8.02 -2.05
N VAL A 103 -1.64 -7.92 -1.00
CA VAL A 103 -2.09 -9.09 -0.28
C VAL A 103 -3.07 -9.86 -1.15
N ALA A 104 -2.72 -11.09 -1.49
CA ALA A 104 -3.55 -11.92 -2.36
C ALA A 104 -4.39 -12.90 -1.57
N LYS A 105 -3.91 -13.33 -0.40
CA LYS A 105 -4.60 -14.38 0.34
C LYS A 105 -4.15 -14.37 1.80
N ILE A 106 -5.08 -14.65 2.69
CA ILE A 106 -4.80 -14.88 4.10
C ILE A 106 -5.38 -16.22 4.49
N SER A 107 -4.59 -17.01 5.20
CA SER A 107 -5.03 -18.30 5.68
C SER A 107 -4.39 -18.55 7.03
N GLY A 108 -5.19 -18.56 8.11
CA GLY A 108 -4.64 -18.70 9.46
C GLY A 108 -3.68 -17.56 9.79
N PHE A 109 -2.45 -17.91 10.06
CA PHE A 109 -1.39 -16.92 10.35
C PHE A 109 -0.45 -16.75 9.18
N SER A 110 -0.92 -17.06 7.98
CA SER A 110 -0.12 -16.96 6.77
C SER A 110 -0.74 -15.94 5.83
N VAL A 111 0.09 -15.14 5.19
CA VAL A 111 -0.38 -14.17 4.21
C VAL A 111 0.50 -14.27 2.98
N VAL A 112 -0.14 -14.25 1.81
CA VAL A 112 0.58 -14.27 0.54
C VAL A 112 0.59 -12.86 -0.03
N VAL A 113 1.78 -12.35 -0.27
CA VAL A 113 1.98 -11.00 -0.80
C VAL A 113 2.92 -11.12 -1.98
N ASP A 114 2.45 -10.70 -3.14
CA ASP A 114 3.27 -10.70 -4.36
C ASP A 114 3.88 -12.08 -4.62
N GLY A 115 3.07 -13.12 -4.40
CA GLY A 115 3.49 -14.48 -4.66
C GLY A 115 4.36 -15.12 -3.60
N ARG A 116 4.64 -14.42 -2.52
CA ARG A 116 5.47 -14.92 -1.45
C ARG A 116 4.66 -15.03 -0.16
N GLU A 117 4.91 -16.07 0.62
CA GLU A 117 4.19 -16.32 1.85
C GLU A 117 4.94 -15.77 3.05
N PHE A 118 4.21 -15.05 3.91
CA PHE A 118 4.75 -14.50 5.15
C PHE A 118 3.92 -14.96 6.32
N THR A 119 4.55 -15.02 7.50
CA THR A 119 3.85 -15.37 8.73
C THR A 119 3.40 -14.11 9.44
N ILE A 120 2.16 -14.11 9.92
CA ILE A 120 1.62 -13.03 10.74
C ILE A 120 1.77 -13.45 12.19
N SER A 121 2.40 -12.62 13.03
CA SER A 121 2.54 -12.96 14.43
C SER A 121 1.16 -12.94 15.11
N ARG A 122 1.01 -13.76 16.15
CA ARG A 122 -0.28 -13.89 16.84
C ARG A 122 -0.76 -12.54 17.35
N MET A 123 0.14 -11.76 17.91
CA MET A 123 -0.23 -10.47 18.49
C MET A 123 -0.70 -9.47 17.44
N ARG A 124 -0.29 -9.66 16.20
CA ARG A 124 -0.58 -8.67 15.16
C ARG A 124 -1.73 -9.05 14.26
N LYS A 125 -2.22 -10.28 14.38
CA LYS A 125 -3.22 -10.76 13.42
C LYS A 125 -4.51 -9.97 13.45
N LYS A 126 -5.01 -9.66 14.65
CA LYS A 126 -6.27 -8.92 14.75
C LYS A 126 -6.14 -7.54 14.13
N ALA A 127 -5.05 -6.85 14.43
CA ALA A 127 -4.79 -5.53 13.88
C ALA A 127 -4.58 -5.61 12.37
N PHE A 128 -3.92 -6.66 11.90
CA PHE A 128 -3.68 -6.84 10.48
C PHE A 128 -5.00 -6.99 9.72
N LEU A 129 -5.90 -7.83 10.22
CA LEU A 129 -7.19 -8.02 9.58
C LEU A 129 -8.00 -6.73 9.57
N ALA A 130 -7.99 -6.01 10.67
CA ALA A 130 -8.71 -4.74 10.73
C ALA A 130 -8.16 -3.74 9.73
N GLN A 131 -6.85 -3.66 9.63
CA GLN A 131 -6.20 -2.74 8.68
C GLN A 131 -6.46 -3.15 7.25
N LEU A 132 -6.40 -4.45 6.96
CA LEU A 132 -6.66 -4.94 5.63
C LEU A 132 -8.10 -4.66 5.19
N HIS A 133 -9.05 -4.82 6.11
CA HIS A 133 -10.45 -4.54 5.79
C HIS A 133 -10.65 -3.05 5.52
N ARG A 134 -10.00 -2.19 6.29
CA ARG A 134 -10.06 -0.76 6.01
C ARG A 134 -9.48 -0.42 4.65
N PHE A 135 -8.38 -1.06 4.31
CA PHE A 135 -7.76 -0.85 3.01
C PHE A 135 -8.69 -1.32 1.88
N ALA A 136 -9.33 -2.48 2.05
CA ALA A 136 -10.24 -3.01 1.06
C ALA A 136 -11.45 -2.09 0.87
N ASP A 137 -11.96 -1.53 1.96
CA ASP A 137 -13.10 -0.60 1.87
C ASP A 137 -12.71 0.65 1.10
N LEU A 138 -11.55 1.21 1.38
CA LEU A 138 -11.06 2.37 0.65
C LEU A 138 -10.88 2.04 -0.82
N SER A 139 -10.30 0.89 -1.10
CA SER A 139 -10.07 0.46 -2.47
C SER A 139 -11.39 0.29 -3.21
N TRP A 140 -12.38 -0.25 -2.52
CA TRP A 140 -13.71 -0.44 -3.10
C TRP A 140 -14.37 0.89 -3.41
N GLU A 141 -14.26 1.85 -2.49
CA GLU A 141 -14.84 3.18 -2.71
C GLU A 141 -14.16 3.90 -3.86
N ASP A 142 -12.95 3.53 -4.16
CA ASP A 142 -12.18 4.14 -5.25
C ASP A 142 -12.60 3.62 -6.61
N THR A 143 -13.24 2.48 -6.64
CA THR A 143 -13.65 1.87 -7.90
C THR A 143 -14.84 2.61 -8.45
N PRO A 144 -14.74 3.12 -9.66
CA PRO A 144 -15.85 3.89 -10.28
C PRO A 144 -17.08 3.06 -10.47
#